data_3597f84dbb0209f17399c25036818c4d
#
_entry.id   3597f84dbb0209f17399c25036818c4d
#
_cell.length_a   1.000
_cell.length_b   1.000
_cell.length_c   1.000
_cell.angle_alpha   90.00
_cell.angle_beta   90.00
_cell.angle_gamma   90.00
#
_symmetry.space_group_name_H-M   'P 1'
#
loop_
_entity.id
_entity.type
_entity.pdbx_description
1 polymer ?
#
loop_
_entity_poly.entity_id
_entity_poly.type
_entity_poly.pdbx_seq_one_letter_code
_entity_poly.pdbx_strand_id
1 'polypeptide(L)'
;MKIRLLIANDLKKYFLERGYNCVKPYQIVNNNDTVFITAGIQPILSDYRNSKLNDYTGKKIYLSQPVIRTQFVNSISEGSSVAFMNSTSAGFNISEKEHNDLVKDWLELFYKLGMHPLNISSRSKEYERTWGDLEVLGRKTFYYYNNIELGDTTFFISITMNGKKIGIDTMSDVGFGLERIRWCVNHGSYYDLYSDSSSLSPMVKAYLSVLSLLAVNNVKPSNKNSGYRARQFSKKLANVLDGNEFSNLEKQYLMESIRYWKDWQEVDKDIDVEVIINEYTRNCNRLIINKLIEDGYNNLSGININVSREELKKRLLSAGVEAEKVKKIIR
;
A
#
# COMPACT_ATOMS: atom_id res chain seq x y z
N MET A 1 -4.29 26.07 -15.92
CA MET A 1 -3.84 25.94 -14.51
C MET A 1 -3.24 24.54 -14.38
N LYS A 2 -1.92 24.41 -14.28
CA LYS A 2 -1.30 23.09 -14.06
C LYS A 2 -1.81 22.59 -12.72
N ILE A 3 -2.65 21.54 -12.74
CA ILE A 3 -3.15 20.90 -11.54
C ILE A 3 -1.93 20.26 -10.86
N ARG A 4 -1.33 21.03 -9.96
CA ARG A 4 -0.29 20.52 -9.07
C ARG A 4 -0.91 19.38 -8.27
N LEU A 5 -0.25 18.21 -8.34
CA LEU A 5 -0.27 17.14 -7.35
C LEU A 5 -1.43 17.25 -6.35
N LEU A 6 -2.43 16.38 -6.47
CA LEU A 6 -3.41 16.19 -5.40
C LEU A 6 -2.64 15.88 -4.10
N ILE A 7 -2.46 16.91 -3.30
CA ILE A 7 -1.86 16.80 -1.97
C ILE A 7 -2.96 16.30 -1.03
N ALA A 8 -2.60 15.55 -0.01
CA ALA A 8 -3.53 15.05 1.01
C ALA A 8 -4.50 16.12 1.51
N ASN A 9 -3.96 17.34 1.72
CA ASN A 9 -4.73 18.48 2.18
C ASN A 9 -5.78 18.99 1.18
N ASP A 10 -5.54 18.89 -0.12
CA ASP A 10 -6.48 19.36 -1.14
C ASP A 10 -7.72 18.47 -1.21
N LEU A 11 -7.54 17.14 -1.14
CA LEU A 11 -8.66 16.21 -1.06
C LEU A 11 -9.43 16.36 0.24
N LYS A 12 -8.74 16.44 1.37
CA LYS A 12 -9.36 16.64 2.68
C LYS A 12 -10.19 17.92 2.69
N LYS A 13 -9.66 19.03 2.16
CA LYS A 13 -10.35 20.30 2.03
C LYS A 13 -11.58 20.20 1.13
N TYR A 14 -11.45 19.55 -0.04
CA TYR A 14 -12.55 19.34 -0.98
C TYR A 14 -13.74 18.63 -0.33
N PHE A 15 -13.49 17.58 0.46
CA PHE A 15 -14.56 16.83 1.15
C PHE A 15 -15.09 17.55 2.39
N LEU A 16 -14.24 18.26 3.15
CA LEU A 16 -14.68 19.12 4.26
C LEU A 16 -15.67 20.19 3.80
N GLU A 17 -15.39 20.86 2.67
CA GLU A 17 -16.28 21.89 2.09
C GLU A 17 -17.64 21.33 1.64
N ARG A 18 -17.76 19.98 1.51
CA ARG A 18 -18.99 19.25 1.18
C ARG A 18 -19.66 18.60 2.39
N GLY A 19 -19.22 18.98 3.60
CA GLY A 19 -19.82 18.52 4.85
C GLY A 19 -19.43 17.10 5.27
N TYR A 20 -18.29 16.57 4.76
CA TYR A 20 -17.78 15.29 5.21
C TYR A 20 -17.03 15.41 6.54
N ASN A 21 -17.18 14.41 7.39
CA ASN A 21 -16.32 14.19 8.53
C ASN A 21 -15.03 13.52 8.04
N CYS A 22 -13.92 14.25 8.01
CA CYS A 22 -12.65 13.71 7.58
C CYS A 22 -11.98 12.99 8.74
N VAL A 23 -11.83 11.68 8.62
CA VAL A 23 -11.20 10.82 9.60
C VAL A 23 -9.69 10.71 9.30
N LYS A 24 -8.87 10.66 10.34
CA LYS A 24 -7.44 10.42 10.19
C LYS A 24 -7.16 8.99 9.73
N PRO A 25 -6.11 8.77 8.92
CA PRO A 25 -5.71 7.42 8.55
C PRO A 25 -5.38 6.57 9.79
N TYR A 26 -5.77 5.31 9.72
CA TYR A 26 -5.42 4.32 10.74
C TYR A 26 -4.04 3.73 10.48
N GLN A 27 -3.45 3.14 11.52
CA GLN A 27 -2.23 2.36 11.37
C GLN A 27 -2.47 1.17 10.43
N ILE A 28 -1.45 0.84 9.62
CA ILE A 28 -1.57 -0.19 8.58
C ILE A 28 -1.75 -1.62 9.11
N VAL A 29 -1.29 -1.89 10.33
CA VAL A 29 -1.41 -3.23 10.95
C VAL A 29 -2.82 -3.43 11.46
N ASN A 30 -3.47 -4.47 10.97
CA ASN A 30 -4.77 -4.91 11.43
C ASN A 30 -4.61 -6.20 12.23
N ASN A 31 -5.10 -6.23 13.46
CA ASN A 31 -4.97 -7.39 14.34
C ASN A 31 -6.22 -8.29 14.31
N ASN A 32 -7.28 -7.92 13.58
CA ASN A 32 -8.56 -8.61 13.62
C ASN A 32 -8.70 -9.66 12.50
N ASP A 33 -8.69 -9.24 11.22
CA ASP A 33 -9.09 -10.12 10.11
C ASP A 33 -7.95 -10.38 9.11
N THR A 34 -7.08 -9.40 8.92
CA THR A 34 -5.94 -9.46 7.99
C THR A 34 -4.70 -8.91 8.66
N VAL A 35 -3.51 -9.30 8.16
CA VAL A 35 -2.24 -8.77 8.70
C VAL A 35 -2.14 -7.25 8.49
N PHE A 36 -2.68 -6.76 7.37
CA PHE A 36 -2.70 -5.35 7.02
C PHE A 36 -4.10 -4.90 6.60
N ILE A 37 -4.37 -3.61 6.72
CA ILE A 37 -5.54 -2.99 6.12
C ILE A 37 -5.44 -3.09 4.60
N THR A 38 -6.51 -3.58 3.96
CA THR A 38 -6.58 -3.84 2.51
C THR A 38 -7.60 -2.97 1.78
N ALA A 39 -8.48 -2.27 2.52
CA ALA A 39 -9.50 -1.36 2.01
C ALA A 39 -9.75 -0.21 2.97
N GLY A 40 -10.13 0.97 2.44
CA GLY A 40 -10.36 2.17 3.24
C GLY A 40 -11.47 2.01 4.28
N ILE A 41 -12.55 1.29 3.93
CA ILE A 41 -13.68 1.06 4.82
C ILE A 41 -13.37 0.11 5.99
N GLN A 42 -12.37 -0.78 5.85
CA GLN A 42 -12.08 -1.85 6.81
C GLN A 42 -11.80 -1.35 8.25
N PRO A 43 -10.97 -0.32 8.50
CA PRO A 43 -10.73 0.15 9.85
C PRO A 43 -11.97 0.82 10.49
N ILE A 44 -12.82 1.44 9.69
CA ILE A 44 -14.08 2.04 10.17
C ILE A 44 -15.04 0.94 10.66
N LEU A 45 -15.11 -0.18 9.93
CA LEU A 45 -15.88 -1.35 10.36
C LEU A 45 -15.32 -1.99 11.64
N SER A 46 -13.99 -1.96 11.81
CA SER A 46 -13.36 -2.41 13.06
C SER A 46 -13.75 -1.52 14.25
N ASP A 47 -13.82 -0.20 14.07
CA ASP A 47 -14.30 0.73 15.10
C ASP A 47 -15.77 0.49 15.44
N TYR A 48 -16.58 0.07 14.47
CA TYR A 48 -17.95 -0.36 14.72
C TYR A 48 -18.02 -1.53 15.72
N ARG A 49 -17.24 -2.58 15.50
CA ARG A 49 -17.19 -3.74 16.41
C ARG A 49 -16.83 -3.33 17.86
N ASN A 50 -16.08 -2.25 18.01
CA ASN A 50 -15.66 -1.71 19.29
C ASN A 50 -16.66 -0.68 19.88
N SER A 51 -17.92 -0.66 19.40
CA SER A 51 -19.00 0.22 19.87
C SER A 51 -18.76 1.74 19.69
N LYS A 52 -17.85 2.12 18.77
CA LYS A 52 -17.53 3.52 18.46
C LYS A 52 -18.36 4.08 17.30
N LEU A 53 -19.25 3.32 16.72
CA LEU A 53 -19.91 3.63 15.45
C LEU A 53 -21.11 4.57 15.56
N ASN A 54 -21.68 4.73 16.71
CA ASN A 54 -22.77 5.69 16.92
C ASN A 54 -22.39 7.11 16.46
N ASP A 55 -21.08 7.42 16.46
CA ASP A 55 -20.57 8.70 15.99
C ASP A 55 -20.62 8.86 14.47
N TYR A 56 -20.77 7.79 13.69
CA TYR A 56 -20.74 7.83 12.22
C TYR A 56 -22.09 7.62 11.54
N THR A 57 -23.12 7.16 12.28
CA THR A 57 -24.45 6.93 11.72
C THR A 57 -25.03 8.23 11.15
N GLY A 58 -25.50 8.21 9.89
CA GLY A 58 -26.06 9.35 9.19
C GLY A 58 -25.06 10.45 8.81
N LYS A 59 -23.75 10.20 8.97
CA LYS A 59 -22.70 11.15 8.58
C LYS A 59 -22.02 10.71 7.28
N LYS A 60 -21.65 11.68 6.45
CA LYS A 60 -20.73 11.47 5.34
C LYS A 60 -19.30 11.43 5.89
N ILE A 61 -18.56 10.37 5.62
CA ILE A 61 -17.20 10.16 6.09
C ILE A 61 -16.25 10.21 4.90
N TYR A 62 -15.09 10.85 5.07
CA TYR A 62 -13.99 10.78 4.14
C TYR A 62 -12.73 10.31 4.85
N LEU A 63 -12.03 9.38 4.22
CA LEU A 63 -10.77 8.80 4.70
C LEU A 63 -9.84 8.51 3.53
N SER A 64 -8.59 8.96 3.61
CA SER A 64 -7.49 8.46 2.76
C SER A 64 -6.66 7.48 3.56
N GLN A 65 -6.82 6.20 3.29
CA GLN A 65 -6.20 5.11 4.05
C GLN A 65 -5.09 4.44 3.23
N PRO A 66 -3.84 4.42 3.73
CA PRO A 66 -2.83 3.54 3.18
C PRO A 66 -3.25 2.07 3.33
N VAL A 67 -3.09 1.29 2.27
CA VAL A 67 -3.44 -0.13 2.26
C VAL A 67 -2.31 -0.98 1.71
N ILE A 68 -2.23 -2.24 2.14
CA ILE A 68 -1.29 -3.23 1.60
C ILE A 68 -2.08 -4.44 1.11
N ARG A 69 -1.97 -4.71 -0.20
CA ARG A 69 -2.58 -5.88 -0.84
C ARG A 69 -1.50 -6.87 -1.24
N THR A 70 -1.27 -7.86 -0.37
CA THR A 70 -0.21 -8.86 -0.57
C THR A 70 -0.40 -9.76 -1.78
N GLN A 71 -1.62 -9.88 -2.32
CA GLN A 71 -1.89 -10.62 -3.54
C GLN A 71 -1.16 -10.04 -4.77
N PHE A 72 -0.80 -8.76 -4.76
CA PHE A 72 -0.07 -8.13 -5.86
C PHE A 72 1.44 -8.35 -5.81
N VAL A 73 1.97 -8.99 -4.77
CA VAL A 73 3.41 -9.18 -4.57
C VAL A 73 4.11 -9.96 -5.71
N ASN A 74 3.36 -10.76 -6.47
CA ASN A 74 3.88 -11.51 -7.62
C ASN A 74 3.39 -10.98 -8.98
N SER A 75 2.58 -9.93 -8.98
CA SER A 75 1.93 -9.38 -10.18
C SER A 75 1.98 -7.84 -10.20
N ILE A 76 3.10 -7.27 -9.78
CA ILE A 76 3.32 -5.82 -9.81
C ILE A 76 3.41 -5.39 -11.29
N SER A 77 2.59 -4.43 -11.66
CA SER A 77 2.54 -3.87 -13.00
C SER A 77 2.25 -2.38 -12.95
N GLU A 78 2.36 -1.70 -14.07
CA GLU A 78 1.91 -0.32 -14.16
C GLU A 78 0.43 -0.23 -13.75
N GLY A 79 0.12 0.64 -12.79
CA GLY A 79 -1.21 0.77 -12.19
C GLY A 79 -1.56 -0.26 -11.11
N SER A 80 -0.62 -1.13 -10.72
CA SER A 80 -0.80 -2.12 -9.65
C SER A 80 0.41 -2.16 -8.73
N SER A 81 0.22 -1.88 -7.46
CA SER A 81 1.26 -1.90 -6.42
C SER A 81 0.80 -2.64 -5.18
N VAL A 82 1.76 -3.12 -4.40
CA VAL A 82 1.50 -3.78 -3.11
C VAL A 82 0.97 -2.78 -2.09
N ALA A 83 1.55 -1.57 -2.03
CA ALA A 83 1.13 -0.46 -1.18
C ALA A 83 0.58 0.68 -2.02
N PHE A 84 -0.58 1.22 -1.63
CA PHE A 84 -1.18 2.37 -2.27
C PHE A 84 -2.15 3.08 -1.32
N MET A 85 -2.57 4.30 -1.68
CA MET A 85 -3.57 5.06 -0.96
C MET A 85 -4.97 4.76 -1.49
N ASN A 86 -5.83 4.22 -0.64
CA ASN A 86 -7.25 4.06 -0.91
C ASN A 86 -8.00 5.25 -0.31
N SER A 87 -8.43 6.18 -1.15
CA SER A 87 -9.25 7.33 -0.74
C SER A 87 -10.71 6.94 -0.84
N THR A 88 -11.41 6.96 0.28
CA THR A 88 -12.76 6.43 0.45
C THR A 88 -13.71 7.47 1.01
N SER A 89 -14.89 7.56 0.41
CA SER A 89 -16.07 8.16 1.02
C SER A 89 -17.01 7.06 1.47
N ALA A 90 -17.53 7.18 2.70
CA ALA A 90 -18.39 6.16 3.30
C ALA A 90 -19.60 6.79 3.99
N GLY A 91 -20.63 5.96 4.18
CA GLY A 91 -21.81 6.30 4.98
C GLY A 91 -22.48 5.04 5.51
N PHE A 92 -23.02 5.13 6.72
CA PHE A 92 -23.67 4.01 7.41
C PHE A 92 -25.15 4.33 7.66
N ASN A 93 -26.02 3.34 7.48
CA ASN A 93 -27.48 3.48 7.57
C ASN A 93 -28.00 4.59 6.66
N ILE A 94 -27.47 4.67 5.45
CA ILE A 94 -27.82 5.65 4.43
C ILE A 94 -28.68 5.02 3.33
N SER A 95 -29.52 5.86 2.71
CA SER A 95 -30.32 5.47 1.54
C SER A 95 -29.45 5.32 0.28
N GLU A 96 -29.99 4.65 -0.73
CA GLU A 96 -29.35 4.58 -2.07
C GLU A 96 -29.21 5.99 -2.70
N LYS A 97 -30.11 6.93 -2.42
CA LYS A 97 -29.98 8.32 -2.85
C LYS A 97 -28.73 8.97 -2.24
N GLU A 98 -28.52 8.82 -0.94
CA GLU A 98 -27.33 9.35 -0.27
C GLU A 98 -26.04 8.68 -0.76
N HIS A 99 -26.07 7.37 -1.06
CA HIS A 99 -24.95 6.70 -1.74
C HIS A 99 -24.65 7.38 -3.09
N ASN A 100 -25.66 7.65 -3.90
CA ASN A 100 -25.49 8.33 -5.19
C ASN A 100 -24.95 9.76 -5.02
N ASP A 101 -25.30 10.47 -3.94
CA ASP A 101 -24.74 11.78 -3.62
C ASP A 101 -23.23 11.69 -3.29
N LEU A 102 -22.79 10.64 -2.55
CA LEU A 102 -21.36 10.40 -2.33
C LEU A 102 -20.61 10.14 -3.65
N VAL A 103 -21.19 9.33 -4.53
CA VAL A 103 -20.62 9.04 -5.86
C VAL A 103 -20.54 10.32 -6.70
N LYS A 104 -21.59 11.15 -6.69
CA LYS A 104 -21.64 12.43 -7.41
C LYS A 104 -20.50 13.36 -6.98
N ASP A 105 -20.24 13.48 -5.68
CA ASP A 105 -19.14 14.32 -5.17
C ASP A 105 -17.78 13.89 -5.78
N TRP A 106 -17.54 12.59 -5.96
CA TRP A 106 -16.33 12.06 -6.64
C TRP A 106 -16.34 12.34 -8.14
N LEU A 107 -17.47 12.17 -8.82
CA LEU A 107 -17.58 12.45 -10.26
C LEU A 107 -17.34 13.94 -10.55
N GLU A 108 -17.83 14.84 -9.69
CA GLU A 108 -17.54 16.27 -9.78
C GLU A 108 -16.05 16.56 -9.57
N LEU A 109 -15.37 15.84 -8.65
CA LEU A 109 -13.94 15.96 -8.48
C LEU A 109 -13.19 15.53 -9.75
N PHE A 110 -13.53 14.37 -10.31
CA PHE A 110 -12.93 13.88 -11.54
C PHE A 110 -13.12 14.83 -12.71
N TYR A 111 -14.31 15.40 -12.84
CA TYR A 111 -14.59 16.44 -13.84
C TYR A 111 -13.67 17.67 -13.66
N LYS A 112 -13.54 18.19 -12.42
CA LYS A 112 -12.64 19.30 -12.10
C LYS A 112 -11.17 19.00 -12.38
N LEU A 113 -10.78 17.73 -12.30
CA LEU A 113 -9.43 17.25 -12.63
C LEU A 113 -9.22 17.01 -14.13
N GLY A 114 -10.25 17.29 -14.97
CA GLY A 114 -10.18 17.11 -16.42
C GLY A 114 -10.37 15.66 -16.88
N MET A 115 -10.75 14.74 -15.97
CA MET A 115 -11.04 13.35 -16.30
C MET A 115 -12.48 13.17 -16.75
N HIS A 116 -12.74 13.45 -18.00
CA HIS A 116 -14.07 13.25 -18.63
C HIS A 116 -13.91 12.99 -20.13
N PRO A 117 -14.77 12.17 -20.78
CA PRO A 117 -15.77 11.34 -20.11
C PRO A 117 -15.17 10.17 -19.33
N LEU A 118 -15.88 9.73 -18.28
CA LEU A 118 -15.56 8.49 -17.57
C LEU A 118 -16.32 7.33 -18.23
N ASN A 119 -15.63 6.21 -18.43
CA ASN A 119 -16.27 4.96 -18.75
C ASN A 119 -16.72 4.29 -17.45
N ILE A 120 -18.02 4.17 -17.27
CA ILE A 120 -18.60 3.51 -16.11
C ILE A 120 -19.02 2.12 -16.56
N SER A 121 -18.38 1.10 -16.05
CA SER A 121 -18.85 -0.25 -16.23
C SER A 121 -19.67 -0.66 -15.01
N SER A 122 -20.98 -0.47 -15.12
CA SER A 122 -21.93 -1.08 -14.20
C SER A 122 -22.02 -2.58 -14.48
N ARG A 123 -20.98 -3.32 -14.15
CA ARG A 123 -21.21 -4.72 -13.83
C ARG A 123 -21.87 -4.70 -12.45
N SER A 124 -23.19 -4.54 -12.41
CA SER A 124 -24.02 -4.79 -11.23
C SER A 124 -23.96 -6.27 -10.92
N LYS A 125 -22.79 -6.79 -10.58
CA LYS A 125 -22.68 -8.07 -9.93
C LYS A 125 -23.10 -7.84 -8.49
N GLU A 126 -24.07 -8.62 -8.02
CA GLU A 126 -24.24 -8.78 -6.60
C GLU A 126 -22.86 -9.05 -5.99
N TYR A 127 -22.47 -8.19 -5.10
CA TYR A 127 -21.20 -8.28 -4.39
C TYR A 127 -21.49 -8.98 -3.07
N GLU A 128 -21.20 -10.27 -3.02
CA GLU A 128 -21.31 -11.07 -1.82
C GLU A 128 -19.90 -11.43 -1.35
N ARG A 129 -19.58 -11.14 -0.09
CA ARG A 129 -18.28 -11.42 0.51
C ARG A 129 -18.41 -11.69 2.01
N THR A 130 -17.45 -12.48 2.51
CA THR A 130 -17.20 -12.63 3.94
C THR A 130 -15.90 -11.92 4.31
N TRP A 131 -15.98 -11.03 5.30
CA TRP A 131 -14.85 -10.30 5.86
C TRP A 131 -14.67 -10.70 7.33
N GLY A 132 -13.82 -11.71 7.60
CA GLY A 132 -13.74 -12.32 8.91
C GLY A 132 -15.07 -13.01 9.26
N ASP A 133 -15.79 -12.50 10.25
CA ASP A 133 -17.12 -12.95 10.67
C ASP A 133 -18.27 -12.09 10.11
N LEU A 134 -17.97 -11.08 9.28
CA LEU A 134 -18.96 -10.24 8.60
C LEU A 134 -19.31 -10.84 7.24
N GLU A 135 -20.61 -10.97 6.99
CA GLU A 135 -21.19 -11.32 5.70
C GLU A 135 -21.82 -10.07 5.10
N VAL A 136 -21.41 -9.69 3.89
CA VAL A 136 -21.86 -8.48 3.22
C VAL A 136 -22.45 -8.79 1.86
N LEU A 137 -23.59 -8.16 1.54
CA LEU A 137 -24.26 -8.22 0.24
C LEU A 137 -24.48 -6.81 -0.28
N GLY A 138 -24.15 -6.55 -1.53
CA GLY A 138 -24.29 -5.20 -2.12
C GLY A 138 -24.25 -5.21 -3.63
N ARG A 139 -24.27 -3.99 -4.20
CA ARG A 139 -24.12 -3.75 -5.64
C ARG A 139 -22.87 -2.94 -5.88
N LYS A 140 -22.02 -3.42 -6.81
CA LYS A 140 -20.71 -2.82 -7.10
C LYS A 140 -20.67 -2.21 -8.51
N THR A 141 -20.10 -1.00 -8.63
CA THR A 141 -19.87 -0.29 -9.88
C THR A 141 -18.40 0.08 -10.00
N PHE A 142 -17.79 -0.17 -11.16
CA PHE A 142 -16.39 0.16 -11.44
C PHE A 142 -16.30 1.41 -12.33
N TYR A 143 -15.26 2.22 -12.11
CA TYR A 143 -15.01 3.47 -12.82
C TYR A 143 -13.65 3.43 -13.51
N TYR A 144 -13.64 3.81 -14.78
CA TYR A 144 -12.45 3.80 -15.64
C TYR A 144 -12.25 5.15 -16.32
N TYR A 145 -11.01 5.52 -16.49
CA TYR A 145 -10.60 6.62 -17.34
C TYR A 145 -9.47 6.15 -18.27
N ASN A 146 -9.62 6.31 -19.58
CA ASN A 146 -8.66 5.80 -20.59
C ASN A 146 -8.26 4.34 -20.36
N ASN A 147 -9.22 3.46 -20.07
CA ASN A 147 -9.05 2.04 -19.74
C ASN A 147 -8.30 1.76 -18.41
N ILE A 148 -7.96 2.78 -17.64
CA ILE A 148 -7.38 2.63 -16.30
C ILE A 148 -8.51 2.58 -15.28
N GLU A 149 -8.59 1.49 -14.50
CA GLU A 149 -9.52 1.39 -13.38
C GLU A 149 -9.11 2.38 -12.28
N LEU A 150 -9.96 3.35 -12.00
CA LEU A 150 -9.75 4.33 -10.93
C LEU A 150 -10.08 3.74 -9.55
N GLY A 151 -11.14 2.95 -9.50
CA GLY A 151 -11.68 2.35 -8.31
C GLY A 151 -13.11 1.87 -8.49
N ASP A 152 -13.77 1.61 -7.38
CA ASP A 152 -15.14 1.10 -7.38
C ASP A 152 -16.00 1.75 -6.29
N THR A 153 -17.31 1.62 -6.45
CA THR A 153 -18.29 1.97 -5.45
C THR A 153 -19.14 0.76 -5.11
N THR A 154 -19.46 0.57 -3.84
CA THR A 154 -20.32 -0.51 -3.39
C THR A 154 -21.40 0.05 -2.47
N PHE A 155 -22.66 -0.20 -2.83
CA PHE A 155 -23.79 0.02 -1.92
C PHE A 155 -24.19 -1.32 -1.31
N PHE A 156 -23.95 -1.47 -0.03
CA PHE A 156 -24.30 -2.66 0.74
C PHE A 156 -25.72 -2.57 1.21
N ILE A 157 -26.50 -3.61 0.92
CA ILE A 157 -27.92 -3.75 1.25
C ILE A 157 -28.18 -4.72 2.39
N SER A 158 -27.17 -5.48 2.79
CA SER A 158 -27.22 -6.37 3.96
C SER A 158 -25.82 -6.52 4.55
N ILE A 159 -25.73 -6.39 5.86
CA ILE A 159 -24.51 -6.60 6.64
C ILE A 159 -24.91 -7.41 7.88
N THR A 160 -24.37 -8.63 7.98
CA THR A 160 -24.60 -9.52 9.12
C THR A 160 -23.28 -9.96 9.74
N MET A 161 -23.32 -10.38 10.98
CA MET A 161 -22.19 -10.98 11.68
C MET A 161 -22.64 -12.31 12.29
N ASN A 162 -22.05 -13.41 11.83
CA ASN A 162 -22.49 -14.77 12.19
C ASN A 162 -24.01 -14.95 11.97
N GLY A 163 -24.52 -14.46 10.83
CA GLY A 163 -25.92 -14.53 10.44
C GLY A 163 -26.87 -13.59 11.21
N LYS A 164 -26.35 -12.70 12.08
CA LYS A 164 -27.17 -11.76 12.87
C LYS A 164 -26.97 -10.32 12.40
N LYS A 165 -28.04 -9.53 12.39
CA LYS A 165 -27.96 -8.08 12.14
C LYS A 165 -27.12 -7.39 13.21
N ILE A 166 -26.34 -6.38 12.82
CA ILE A 166 -25.39 -5.68 13.69
C ILE A 166 -25.71 -4.18 13.88
N GLY A 167 -26.94 -3.75 13.54
CA GLY A 167 -27.36 -2.36 13.66
C GLY A 167 -26.87 -1.46 12.50
N ILE A 168 -26.26 -2.05 11.45
CA ILE A 168 -26.07 -1.43 10.15
C ILE A 168 -26.94 -2.16 9.16
N ASP A 169 -27.98 -1.51 8.65
CA ASP A 169 -28.84 -2.07 7.62
C ASP A 169 -28.27 -1.82 6.22
N THR A 170 -27.64 -0.66 6.01
CA THR A 170 -27.03 -0.28 4.74
C THR A 170 -25.69 0.42 4.96
N MET A 171 -24.80 0.32 3.98
CA MET A 171 -23.50 1.00 4.00
C MET A 171 -23.07 1.37 2.58
N SER A 172 -22.42 2.51 2.44
CA SER A 172 -21.74 2.91 1.21
C SER A 172 -20.23 2.89 1.38
N ASP A 173 -19.54 2.31 0.41
CA ASP A 173 -18.09 2.42 0.22
C ASP A 173 -17.82 2.93 -1.19
N VAL A 174 -17.25 4.13 -1.29
CA VAL A 174 -16.92 4.80 -2.56
C VAL A 174 -15.40 5.01 -2.55
N GLY A 175 -14.65 4.03 -3.08
CA GLY A 175 -13.20 3.94 -2.93
C GLY A 175 -12.43 4.07 -4.24
N PHE A 176 -11.43 4.97 -4.26
CA PHE A 176 -10.57 5.21 -5.42
C PHE A 176 -9.10 5.15 -5.04
N GLY A 177 -8.27 4.59 -5.98
CA GLY A 177 -6.83 4.58 -5.84
C GLY A 177 -6.24 5.94 -6.19
N LEU A 178 -5.64 6.62 -5.22
CA LEU A 178 -5.11 7.97 -5.42
C LEU A 178 -4.00 7.99 -6.47
N GLU A 179 -3.12 7.01 -6.45
CA GLU A 179 -2.01 6.89 -7.40
C GLU A 179 -2.52 6.75 -8.84
N ARG A 180 -3.62 6.02 -9.05
CA ARG A 180 -4.27 5.89 -10.36
C ARG A 180 -4.89 7.21 -10.82
N ILE A 181 -5.55 7.95 -9.93
CA ILE A 181 -6.06 9.29 -10.22
C ILE A 181 -4.92 10.22 -10.65
N ARG A 182 -3.82 10.24 -9.88
CA ARG A 182 -2.64 11.07 -10.19
C ARG A 182 -2.01 10.68 -11.53
N TRP A 183 -1.88 9.40 -11.79
CA TRP A 183 -1.38 8.89 -13.07
C TRP A 183 -2.24 9.38 -14.25
N CYS A 184 -3.56 9.25 -14.14
CA CYS A 184 -4.49 9.72 -15.18
C CYS A 184 -4.40 11.23 -15.43
N VAL A 185 -4.22 12.03 -14.38
CA VAL A 185 -4.15 13.50 -14.47
C VAL A 185 -2.80 13.96 -15.03
N ASN A 186 -1.69 13.34 -14.62
CA ASN A 186 -0.34 13.80 -14.94
C ASN A 186 0.24 13.17 -16.20
N HIS A 187 -0.38 12.14 -16.77
CA HIS A 187 0.06 11.43 -17.97
C HIS A 187 1.50 10.88 -17.93
N GLY A 188 2.08 10.75 -16.72
CA GLY A 188 3.38 10.14 -16.48
C GLY A 188 3.29 8.64 -16.23
N SER A 189 4.23 8.08 -15.49
CA SER A 189 4.15 6.72 -14.95
C SER A 189 3.33 6.68 -13.66
N TYR A 190 2.67 5.56 -13.42
CA TYR A 190 1.98 5.30 -12.14
C TYR A 190 2.89 5.49 -10.92
N TYR A 191 4.19 5.17 -11.07
CA TYR A 191 5.17 5.24 -9.99
C TYR A 191 5.92 6.56 -9.89
N ASP A 192 5.64 7.55 -10.77
CA ASP A 192 6.27 8.89 -10.72
C ASP A 192 5.62 9.78 -9.64
N LEU A 193 5.33 9.18 -8.49
CA LEU A 193 4.64 9.84 -7.38
C LEU A 193 5.56 10.76 -6.59
N TYR A 194 6.85 10.44 -6.55
CA TYR A 194 7.80 11.03 -5.62
C TYR A 194 8.90 11.82 -6.32
N SER A 195 9.40 11.33 -7.45
CA SER A 195 10.46 11.97 -8.22
C SER A 195 10.53 11.46 -9.65
N ASP A 196 11.38 12.13 -10.44
CA ASP A 196 11.78 11.68 -11.77
C ASP A 196 12.74 10.47 -11.70
N SER A 197 12.28 9.41 -11.02
CA SER A 197 12.99 8.15 -10.84
C SER A 197 12.71 7.17 -12.00
N SER A 198 12.59 7.68 -13.22
CA SER A 198 12.19 6.92 -14.41
C SER A 198 13.02 5.67 -14.68
N SER A 199 14.28 5.62 -14.21
CA SER A 199 15.20 4.50 -14.39
C SER A 199 14.98 3.32 -13.44
N LEU A 200 14.23 3.46 -12.35
CA LEU A 200 13.91 2.34 -11.45
C LEU A 200 12.75 1.51 -12.02
N SER A 201 12.90 0.18 -11.99
CA SER A 201 11.82 -0.70 -12.42
C SER A 201 10.57 -0.58 -11.51
N PRO A 202 9.35 -0.82 -12.04
CA PRO A 202 8.12 -0.83 -11.26
C PRO A 202 8.19 -1.74 -10.02
N MET A 203 8.86 -2.90 -10.11
CA MET A 203 9.02 -3.82 -8.99
C MET A 203 9.87 -3.23 -7.86
N VAL A 204 10.99 -2.58 -8.20
CA VAL A 204 11.86 -1.91 -7.20
C VAL A 204 11.08 -0.80 -6.51
N LYS A 205 10.41 0.06 -7.27
CA LYS A 205 9.58 1.16 -6.74
C LYS A 205 8.49 0.64 -5.79
N ALA A 206 7.76 -0.41 -6.19
CA ALA A 206 6.70 -1.00 -5.38
C ALA A 206 7.22 -1.61 -4.07
N TYR A 207 8.37 -2.32 -4.10
CA TYR A 207 8.95 -2.88 -2.87
C TYR A 207 9.54 -1.82 -1.95
N LEU A 208 10.18 -0.79 -2.48
CA LEU A 208 10.65 0.34 -1.68
C LEU A 208 9.47 1.08 -1.04
N SER A 209 8.39 1.30 -1.79
CA SER A 209 7.18 1.95 -1.27
C SER A 209 6.53 1.17 -0.13
N VAL A 210 6.35 -0.15 -0.25
CA VAL A 210 5.76 -0.94 0.82
C VAL A 210 6.64 -1.00 2.06
N LEU A 211 7.97 -1.12 1.90
CA LEU A 211 8.91 -1.11 3.02
C LEU A 211 8.91 0.24 3.74
N SER A 212 8.83 1.34 2.99
CA SER A 212 8.69 2.69 3.54
C SER A 212 7.40 2.85 4.36
N LEU A 213 6.27 2.38 3.83
CA LEU A 213 4.98 2.41 4.54
C LEU A 213 5.04 1.60 5.84
N LEU A 214 5.65 0.42 5.81
CA LEU A 214 5.82 -0.43 7.00
C LEU A 214 6.70 0.25 8.05
N ALA A 215 7.79 0.92 7.65
CA ALA A 215 8.65 1.67 8.56
C ALA A 215 7.94 2.87 9.19
N VAL A 216 7.16 3.64 8.42
CA VAL A 216 6.34 4.75 8.93
C VAL A 216 5.36 4.26 10.01
N ASN A 217 4.85 3.04 9.87
CA ASN A 217 3.97 2.38 10.85
C ASN A 217 4.74 1.59 11.94
N ASN A 218 6.05 1.76 12.06
CA ASN A 218 6.91 1.09 13.05
C ASN A 218 6.85 -0.45 12.99
N VAL A 219 6.63 -1.01 11.81
CA VAL A 219 6.64 -2.47 11.58
C VAL A 219 8.08 -2.93 11.42
N LYS A 220 8.63 -3.53 12.47
CA LYS A 220 9.98 -4.09 12.44
C LYS A 220 10.00 -5.51 11.85
N PRO A 221 11.01 -5.86 11.04
CA PRO A 221 11.19 -7.23 10.54
C PRO A 221 11.26 -8.24 11.68
N SER A 222 10.45 -9.30 11.59
CA SER A 222 10.39 -10.37 12.60
C SER A 222 10.04 -11.72 11.96
N ASN A 223 9.88 -12.76 12.77
CA ASN A 223 9.49 -14.09 12.28
C ASN A 223 7.96 -14.31 12.22
N LYS A 224 7.16 -13.34 12.69
CA LYS A 224 5.70 -13.49 12.82
C LYS A 224 4.95 -12.31 12.21
N ASN A 225 3.72 -12.55 11.80
CA ASN A 225 2.73 -11.55 11.39
C ASN A 225 3.27 -10.49 10.39
N SER A 226 3.03 -9.21 10.66
CA SER A 226 3.44 -8.09 9.83
C SER A 226 4.97 -8.00 9.64
N GLY A 227 5.75 -8.30 10.68
CA GLY A 227 7.21 -8.33 10.60
C GLY A 227 7.75 -9.43 9.69
N TYR A 228 7.09 -10.60 9.63
CA TYR A 228 7.42 -11.64 8.65
C TYR A 228 7.15 -11.17 7.20
N ARG A 229 6.06 -10.44 6.99
CA ARG A 229 5.77 -9.84 5.68
C ARG A 229 6.81 -8.80 5.28
N ALA A 230 7.25 -7.95 6.23
CA ALA A 230 8.36 -7.01 6.00
C ALA A 230 9.63 -7.74 5.52
N ARG A 231 10.00 -8.85 6.15
CA ARG A 231 11.12 -9.71 5.68
C ARG A 231 10.89 -10.27 4.29
N GLN A 232 9.68 -10.74 3.97
CA GLN A 232 9.37 -11.26 2.64
C GLN A 232 9.53 -10.19 1.55
N PHE A 233 9.06 -8.96 1.80
CA PHE A 233 9.22 -7.85 0.85
C PHE A 233 10.69 -7.48 0.67
N SER A 234 11.44 -7.38 1.77
CA SER A 234 12.88 -7.12 1.72
C SER A 234 13.66 -8.22 0.96
N LYS A 235 13.33 -9.50 1.17
CA LYS A 235 13.91 -10.62 0.43
C LYS A 235 13.61 -10.53 -1.07
N LYS A 236 12.36 -10.19 -1.44
CA LYS A 236 11.98 -10.04 -2.85
C LYS A 236 12.71 -8.87 -3.50
N LEU A 237 12.87 -7.76 -2.79
CA LEU A 237 13.66 -6.62 -3.27
C LEU A 237 15.12 -7.01 -3.48
N ALA A 238 15.73 -7.75 -2.53
CA ALA A 238 17.10 -8.25 -2.67
C ALA A 238 17.28 -9.16 -3.90
N ASN A 239 16.27 -9.99 -4.20
CA ASN A 239 16.30 -10.83 -5.41
C ASN A 239 16.17 -9.98 -6.69
N VAL A 240 15.30 -8.97 -6.72
CA VAL A 240 15.12 -8.09 -7.89
C VAL A 240 16.38 -7.27 -8.17
N LEU A 241 17.08 -6.84 -7.14
CA LEU A 241 18.35 -6.12 -7.24
C LEU A 241 19.58 -7.04 -7.29
N ASP A 242 19.36 -8.34 -7.45
CA ASP A 242 20.40 -9.37 -7.55
C ASP A 242 21.44 -9.34 -6.41
N GLY A 243 21.01 -8.95 -5.22
CA GLY A 243 21.84 -8.83 -4.04
C GLY A 243 22.77 -7.61 -4.03
N ASN A 244 22.64 -6.65 -4.94
CA ASN A 244 23.42 -5.42 -4.93
C ASN A 244 23.02 -4.50 -3.77
N GLU A 245 23.92 -3.62 -3.34
CA GLU A 245 23.59 -2.56 -2.41
C GLU A 245 22.68 -1.52 -3.06
N PHE A 246 21.95 -0.74 -2.23
CA PHE A 246 21.16 0.37 -2.77
C PHE A 246 22.07 1.42 -3.41
N SER A 247 21.79 1.73 -4.67
CA SER A 247 22.35 2.89 -5.34
C SER A 247 21.81 4.20 -4.73
N ASN A 248 22.36 5.33 -5.13
CA ASN A 248 21.85 6.63 -4.71
C ASN A 248 20.39 6.83 -5.13
N LEU A 249 19.98 6.26 -6.25
CA LEU A 249 18.63 6.40 -6.78
C LEU A 249 17.62 5.62 -5.94
N GLU A 250 17.91 4.37 -5.54
CA GLU A 250 17.05 3.60 -4.64
C GLU A 250 16.96 4.24 -3.25
N LYS A 251 18.08 4.77 -2.73
CA LYS A 251 18.10 5.51 -1.46
C LYS A 251 17.23 6.77 -1.53
N GLN A 252 17.35 7.53 -2.60
CA GLN A 252 16.53 8.73 -2.82
C GLN A 252 15.04 8.35 -2.88
N TYR A 253 14.66 7.34 -3.69
CA TYR A 253 13.28 6.89 -3.80
C TYR A 253 12.72 6.40 -2.47
N LEU A 254 13.52 5.67 -1.68
CA LEU A 254 13.16 5.22 -0.33
C LEU A 254 12.82 6.42 0.59
N MET A 255 13.67 7.43 0.61
CA MET A 255 13.48 8.62 1.45
C MET A 255 12.26 9.45 1.03
N GLU A 256 12.04 9.62 -0.26
CA GLU A 256 10.88 10.33 -0.80
C GLU A 256 9.58 9.56 -0.54
N SER A 257 9.63 8.23 -0.65
CA SER A 257 8.50 7.35 -0.30
C SER A 257 8.16 7.43 1.20
N ILE A 258 9.16 7.48 2.08
CA ILE A 258 8.93 7.69 3.52
C ILE A 258 8.25 9.04 3.76
N ARG A 259 8.74 10.12 3.12
CA ARG A 259 8.12 11.45 3.24
C ARG A 259 6.66 11.42 2.79
N TYR A 260 6.39 10.81 1.64
CA TYR A 260 5.02 10.65 1.12
C TYR A 260 4.09 9.96 2.12
N TRP A 261 4.48 8.83 2.69
CA TRP A 261 3.66 8.12 3.66
C TRP A 261 3.51 8.87 4.98
N LYS A 262 4.53 9.59 5.44
CA LYS A 262 4.46 10.47 6.61
C LYS A 262 3.43 11.58 6.41
N ASP A 263 3.47 12.26 5.28
CA ASP A 263 2.58 13.36 4.95
C ASP A 263 1.11 12.88 4.93
N TRP A 264 0.84 11.74 4.27
CA TRP A 264 -0.51 11.19 4.22
C TRP A 264 -1.04 10.69 5.56
N GLN A 265 -0.19 10.18 6.42
CA GLN A 265 -0.58 9.66 7.74
C GLN A 265 -0.44 10.69 8.87
N GLU A 266 -0.07 11.93 8.56
CA GLU A 266 0.17 13.00 9.55
C GLU A 266 1.16 12.55 10.65
N VAL A 267 2.28 11.89 10.26
CA VAL A 267 3.30 11.35 11.18
C VAL A 267 4.49 12.29 11.26
N ASP A 268 4.70 12.94 12.40
CA ASP A 268 5.82 13.89 12.60
C ASP A 268 7.12 13.24 13.09
N LYS A 269 7.06 12.04 13.66
CA LYS A 269 8.23 11.35 14.22
C LYS A 269 9.27 11.00 13.15
N ASP A 270 10.52 10.95 13.55
CA ASP A 270 11.60 10.42 12.72
C ASP A 270 11.44 8.91 12.50
N ILE A 271 11.78 8.47 11.29
CA ILE A 271 11.70 7.07 10.89
C ILE A 271 13.11 6.48 10.88
N ASP A 272 13.29 5.41 11.62
CA ASP A 272 14.54 4.65 11.64
C ASP A 272 14.68 3.84 10.33
N VAL A 273 15.33 4.46 9.36
CA VAL A 273 15.58 3.88 8.02
C VAL A 273 16.57 2.72 8.09
N GLU A 274 17.45 2.71 9.08
CA GLU A 274 18.47 1.66 9.25
C GLU A 274 17.82 0.28 9.44
N VAL A 275 16.65 0.21 10.04
CA VAL A 275 15.89 -1.05 10.17
C VAL A 275 15.59 -1.69 8.80
N ILE A 276 15.25 -0.87 7.79
CA ILE A 276 15.03 -1.34 6.41
C ILE A 276 16.35 -1.76 5.78
N ILE A 277 17.36 -0.91 5.87
CA ILE A 277 18.67 -1.12 5.24
C ILE A 277 19.33 -2.36 5.80
N ASN A 278 19.32 -2.55 7.12
CA ASN A 278 19.92 -3.72 7.78
C ASN A 278 19.23 -5.04 7.39
N GLU A 279 17.89 -5.07 7.35
CA GLU A 279 17.18 -6.29 6.92
C GLU A 279 17.40 -6.55 5.41
N TYR A 280 17.49 -5.50 4.58
CA TYR A 280 17.81 -5.62 3.17
C TYR A 280 19.24 -6.19 2.98
N THR A 281 20.25 -5.59 3.63
CA THR A 281 21.64 -6.04 3.59
C THR A 281 21.77 -7.51 4.02
N ARG A 282 21.07 -7.88 5.10
CA ARG A 282 21.01 -9.28 5.57
C ARG A 282 20.45 -10.23 4.49
N ASN A 283 19.40 -9.86 3.79
CA ASN A 283 18.81 -10.68 2.73
C ASN A 283 19.74 -10.76 1.51
N CYS A 284 20.42 -9.67 1.16
CA CYS A 284 21.43 -9.65 0.13
C CYS A 284 22.62 -10.58 0.48
N ASN A 285 23.12 -10.51 1.72
CA ASN A 285 24.21 -11.37 2.18
C ASN A 285 23.82 -12.86 2.11
N ARG A 286 22.57 -13.18 2.49
CA ARG A 286 22.05 -14.55 2.35
C ARG A 286 22.01 -15.00 0.90
N LEU A 287 21.54 -14.14 -0.01
CA LEU A 287 21.47 -14.45 -1.44
C LEU A 287 22.86 -14.75 -2.00
N ILE A 288 23.86 -13.95 -1.63
CA ILE A 288 25.26 -14.15 -2.06
C ILE A 288 25.80 -15.48 -1.55
N ILE A 289 25.62 -15.78 -0.25
CA ILE A 289 26.09 -17.04 0.33
C ILE A 289 25.40 -18.23 -0.36
N ASN A 290 24.11 -18.18 -0.60
CA ASN A 290 23.40 -19.26 -1.29
C ASN A 290 23.95 -19.48 -2.71
N LYS A 291 24.20 -18.43 -3.49
CA LYS A 291 24.82 -18.54 -4.81
C LYS A 291 26.23 -19.19 -4.75
N LEU A 292 27.04 -18.83 -3.76
CA LEU A 292 28.36 -19.42 -3.58
C LEU A 292 28.28 -20.92 -3.18
N ILE A 293 27.29 -21.28 -2.36
CA ILE A 293 27.04 -22.70 -2.02
C ILE A 293 26.62 -23.49 -3.26
N GLU A 294 25.75 -22.92 -4.10
CA GLU A 294 25.36 -23.50 -5.39
C GLU A 294 26.54 -23.62 -6.35
N ASP A 295 27.53 -22.72 -6.27
CA ASP A 295 28.81 -22.78 -7.00
C ASP A 295 29.84 -23.74 -6.38
N GLY A 296 29.49 -24.48 -5.31
CA GLY A 296 30.33 -25.53 -4.72
C GLY A 296 31.11 -25.17 -3.44
N TYR A 297 30.92 -23.94 -2.88
CA TYR A 297 31.58 -23.53 -1.62
C TYR A 297 30.78 -24.00 -0.40
N ASN A 298 30.87 -25.25 -0.01
CA ASN A 298 30.01 -25.88 1.01
C ASN A 298 30.28 -25.44 2.46
N ASN A 299 31.43 -24.80 2.75
CA ASN A 299 31.83 -24.37 4.09
C ASN A 299 31.28 -23.02 4.52
N LEU A 300 30.34 -22.45 3.75
CA LEU A 300 29.80 -21.10 3.99
C LEU A 300 28.52 -21.07 4.85
N SER A 301 27.90 -22.21 5.15
CA SER A 301 26.62 -22.32 5.85
C SER A 301 26.59 -21.68 7.25
N GLY A 302 27.78 -21.59 7.90
CA GLY A 302 27.96 -20.99 9.24
C GLY A 302 28.27 -19.49 9.23
N ILE A 303 28.39 -18.83 8.07
CA ILE A 303 28.79 -17.44 8.01
C ILE A 303 27.63 -16.55 8.52
N ASN A 304 27.96 -15.65 9.46
CA ASN A 304 26.99 -14.67 9.95
C ASN A 304 26.63 -13.66 8.85
N ILE A 305 25.36 -13.65 8.47
CA ILE A 305 24.80 -12.76 7.44
C ILE A 305 24.37 -11.37 7.98
N ASN A 306 24.34 -11.18 9.30
CA ASN A 306 23.99 -9.93 9.94
C ASN A 306 25.24 -9.02 10.10
N VAL A 307 25.90 -8.75 9.01
CA VAL A 307 27.16 -7.98 8.96
C VAL A 307 27.15 -7.04 7.77
N SER A 308 28.01 -6.03 7.78
CA SER A 308 28.21 -5.15 6.62
C SER A 308 28.79 -5.92 5.43
N ARG A 309 28.70 -5.33 4.25
CA ARG A 309 29.30 -5.88 3.03
C ARG A 309 30.82 -6.09 3.13
N GLU A 310 31.52 -5.12 3.71
CA GLU A 310 32.96 -5.20 3.89
C GLU A 310 33.35 -6.35 4.83
N GLU A 311 32.58 -6.53 5.89
CA GLU A 311 32.82 -7.65 6.81
C GLU A 311 32.48 -9.00 6.15
N LEU A 312 31.40 -9.07 5.34
CA LEU A 312 31.09 -10.27 4.57
C LEU A 312 32.23 -10.63 3.62
N LYS A 313 32.79 -9.66 2.87
CA LYS A 313 33.95 -9.88 1.99
C LYS A 313 35.11 -10.54 2.74
N LYS A 314 35.48 -9.98 3.91
CA LYS A 314 36.57 -10.56 4.76
C LYS A 314 36.27 -12.00 5.15
N ARG A 315 35.05 -12.29 5.57
CA ARG A 315 34.64 -13.63 6.00
C ARG A 315 34.65 -14.64 4.85
N LEU A 316 34.22 -14.26 3.66
CA LEU A 316 34.27 -15.12 2.47
C LEU A 316 35.71 -15.44 2.06
N LEU A 317 36.60 -14.45 2.07
CA LEU A 317 38.01 -14.63 1.81
C LEU A 317 38.65 -15.59 2.85
N SER A 318 38.35 -15.38 4.14
CA SER A 318 38.83 -16.24 5.22
C SER A 318 38.25 -17.67 5.15
N ALA A 319 37.10 -17.85 4.55
CA ALA A 319 36.48 -19.15 4.30
C ALA A 319 37.01 -19.84 3.01
N GLY A 320 37.99 -19.24 2.33
CA GLY A 320 38.65 -19.83 1.15
C GLY A 320 37.93 -19.54 -0.18
N VAL A 321 37.03 -18.58 -0.24
CA VAL A 321 36.45 -18.11 -1.51
C VAL A 321 37.50 -17.27 -2.24
N GLU A 322 37.71 -17.54 -3.52
CA GLU A 322 38.70 -16.86 -4.34
C GLU A 322 38.39 -15.33 -4.43
N ALA A 323 39.43 -14.48 -4.30
CA ALA A 323 39.32 -13.04 -4.30
C ALA A 323 38.61 -12.50 -5.55
N GLU A 324 38.90 -13.05 -6.73
CA GLU A 324 38.21 -12.67 -7.98
C GLU A 324 36.72 -13.00 -7.96
N LYS A 325 36.33 -14.15 -7.36
CA LYS A 325 34.95 -14.56 -7.20
C LYS A 325 34.22 -13.63 -6.23
N VAL A 326 34.82 -13.29 -5.09
CA VAL A 326 34.29 -12.36 -4.11
C VAL A 326 34.05 -10.97 -4.74
N LYS A 327 35.07 -10.48 -5.49
CA LYS A 327 34.97 -9.18 -6.19
C LYS A 327 33.90 -9.18 -7.27
N LYS A 328 33.64 -10.29 -7.94
CA LYS A 328 32.60 -10.43 -8.97
C LYS A 328 31.19 -10.47 -8.38
N ILE A 329 31.00 -11.16 -7.23
CA ILE A 329 29.68 -11.41 -6.67
C ILE A 329 29.23 -10.30 -5.68
N ILE A 330 30.20 -9.58 -5.10
CA ILE A 330 29.98 -8.42 -4.24
C ILE A 330 30.47 -7.17 -4.98
N ARG A 331 29.56 -6.54 -5.71
CA ARG A 331 29.79 -5.28 -6.40
C ARG A 331 29.46 -4.10 -5.51
#